data_3dad1810f7fc063ed582ad39c35cdf83
#
_entry.id   3dad1810f7fc063ed582ad39c35cdf83
#
_cell.length_a   1.000
_cell.length_b   1.000
_cell.length_c   1.000
_cell.angle_alpha   90.00
_cell.angle_beta   90.00
_cell.angle_gamma   90.00
#
_symmetry.space_group_name_H-M   'P 1'
#
loop_
_entity.id
_entity.type
_entity.pdbx_description
1 polymer ?
#
loop_
_entity_poly.entity_id
_entity_poly.type
_entity_poly.pdbx_seq_one_letter_code
_entity_poly.pdbx_strand_id
1 'polypeptide(L)' 'MAKVAVILASGFEEIEALTVVDVLRRAEIDCQMVGFDQEVTGSHGITV' A
#
# COMPACT_ATOMS: atom_id res chain seq x y z
N MET A 1 18.35 8.02 3.26
CA MET A 1 17.44 7.19 2.49
C MET A 1 16.02 7.71 2.59
N ALA A 2 15.31 7.70 1.51
CA ALA A 2 13.94 8.18 1.50
C ALA A 2 13.00 7.14 2.11
N LYS A 3 12.01 7.63 2.83
CA LYS A 3 10.95 6.79 3.38
C LYS A 3 9.62 7.28 2.84
N VAL A 4 8.77 6.36 2.41
CA VAL A 4 7.48 6.67 1.82
C VAL A 4 6.40 5.87 2.56
N ALA A 5 5.28 6.51 2.82
CA ALA A 5 4.12 5.85 3.37
C ALA A 5 2.99 5.90 2.35
N VAL A 6 2.40 4.75 2.05
CA VAL A 6 1.21 4.65 1.21
C VAL A 6 0.03 4.42 2.14
N ILE A 7 -0.88 5.39 2.20
CA ILE A 7 -2.04 5.32 3.07
C ILE A 7 -3.16 4.56 2.38
N LEU A 8 -3.63 3.52 3.03
CA LEU A 8 -4.69 2.67 2.49
C LEU A 8 -5.98 2.88 3.30
N ALA A 9 -7.05 3.17 2.58
CA ALA A 9 -8.38 3.26 3.17
C ALA A 9 -9.24 2.12 2.62
N SER A 10 -10.28 1.74 3.35
CA SER A 10 -11.21 0.71 2.89
C SER A 10 -11.73 1.04 1.50
N GLY A 11 -11.71 0.05 0.60
CA GLY A 11 -12.12 0.24 -0.79
C GLY A 11 -11.01 0.76 -1.70
N PHE A 12 -9.75 0.71 -1.26
CA PHE A 12 -8.64 1.17 -2.10
C PHE A 12 -8.50 0.32 -3.36
N GLU A 13 -7.90 0.91 -4.40
CA GLU A 13 -7.65 0.21 -5.66
C GLU A 13 -6.38 -0.63 -5.53
N GLU A 14 -6.53 -1.96 -5.53
CA GLU A 14 -5.42 -2.88 -5.26
C GLU A 14 -4.27 -2.70 -6.25
N ILE A 15 -4.56 -2.67 -7.54
CA ILE A 15 -3.52 -2.53 -8.55
C ILE A 15 -2.77 -1.21 -8.39
N GLU A 16 -3.50 -0.11 -8.24
CA GLU A 16 -2.88 1.20 -8.13
C GLU A 16 -2.05 1.34 -6.87
N ALA A 17 -2.61 0.94 -5.74
CA ALA A 17 -1.93 1.11 -4.45
C ALA A 17 -0.75 0.16 -4.30
N LEU A 18 -0.96 -1.13 -4.56
CA LEU A 18 0.07 -2.14 -4.31
C LEU A 18 1.16 -2.11 -5.37
N THR A 19 0.86 -1.68 -6.60
CA THR A 19 1.88 -1.50 -7.63
C THR A 19 2.87 -0.41 -7.22
N VAL A 20 2.39 0.68 -6.65
CA VAL A 20 3.27 1.74 -6.14
C VAL A 20 4.19 1.19 -5.05
N VAL A 21 3.64 0.44 -4.10
CA VAL A 21 4.45 -0.18 -3.03
C VAL A 21 5.50 -1.11 -3.62
N ASP A 22 5.10 -1.96 -4.55
CA ASP A 22 6.01 -2.94 -5.16
C ASP A 22 7.15 -2.24 -5.91
N VAL A 23 6.83 -1.26 -6.74
CA VAL A 23 7.83 -0.54 -7.52
C VAL A 23 8.82 0.20 -6.61
N LEU A 24 8.31 0.87 -5.57
CA LEU A 24 9.19 1.59 -4.64
C LEU A 24 10.10 0.65 -3.88
N ARG A 25 9.59 -0.51 -3.45
CA ARG A 25 10.42 -1.50 -2.76
C ARG A 25 11.46 -2.11 -3.68
N ARG A 26 11.15 -2.32 -4.95
CA ARG A 26 12.12 -2.79 -5.94
C ARG A 26 13.23 -1.77 -6.16
N ALA A 27 12.95 -0.48 -5.99
CA ALA A 27 13.94 0.58 -6.07
C ALA A 27 14.69 0.78 -4.75
N GLU A 28 14.51 -0.12 -3.80
CA GLU A 28 15.15 -0.08 -2.48
C GLU A 28 14.76 1.16 -1.67
N ILE A 29 13.57 1.68 -1.91
CA ILE A 29 12.99 2.76 -1.12
C ILE A 29 12.18 2.14 0.01
N ASP A 30 12.36 2.64 1.23
CA ASP A 30 11.60 2.17 2.38
C ASP A 30 10.16 2.64 2.24
N CYS A 31 9.29 1.73 1.82
CA CYS A 31 7.88 2.02 1.59
C CYS A 31 7.02 1.19 2.53
N GLN A 32 6.21 1.88 3.32
CA GLN A 32 5.31 1.25 4.27
C GLN A 32 3.86 1.47 3.85
N MET A 33 3.05 0.45 4.07
CA MET A 33 1.60 0.56 3.91
C MET A 33 1.02 0.94 5.26
N VAL A 34 0.19 1.99 5.28
CA VAL A 34 -0.40 2.52 6.51
C VAL A 34 -1.90 2.56 6.34
N GLY A 35 -2.63 1.95 7.27
CA GLY A 35 -4.09 1.97 7.29
C GLY A 35 -4.61 2.49 8.61
N PHE A 36 -5.92 2.74 8.65
CA PHE A 36 -6.58 3.14 9.90
C PHE A 36 -6.85 1.94 10.80
N ASP A 37 -6.82 0.73 10.24
CA ASP A 37 -6.98 -0.53 10.98
C ASP A 37 -5.81 -1.46 10.64
N GLN A 38 -5.69 -2.54 11.41
CA GLN A 38 -4.63 -3.52 11.17
C GLN A 38 -4.79 -4.22 9.81
N GLU A 39 -6.03 -4.37 9.38
CA GLU A 39 -6.35 -4.95 8.09
C GLU A 39 -7.21 -3.98 7.30
N VAL A 40 -6.88 -3.79 6.02
CA VAL A 40 -7.63 -2.93 5.12
C VAL A 40 -7.96 -3.73 3.88
N THR A 41 -9.23 -3.72 3.48
CA THR A 41 -9.70 -4.47 2.32
C THR A 41 -9.93 -3.52 1.15
N GLY A 42 -9.34 -3.85 0.02
CA GLY A 42 -9.50 -3.08 -1.21
C GLY A 42 -10.83 -3.34 -1.90
N SER A 43 -11.06 -2.62 -2.99
CA SER A 43 -12.32 -2.65 -3.72
C SER A 43 -12.63 -4.01 -4.36
N HIS A 44 -11.63 -4.85 -4.53
CA HIS A 44 -11.77 -6.18 -5.13
C HIS A 44 -11.59 -7.31 -4.11
N GLY A 45 -11.72 -6.98 -2.82
CA GLY A 45 -11.73 -7.98 -1.76
C GLY A 45 -10.38 -8.45 -1.27
N ILE A 46 -9.30 -7.83 -1.70
CA ILE A 46 -7.96 -8.19 -1.24
C ILE A 46 -7.67 -7.43 0.05
N THR A 47 -7.35 -8.19 1.09
CA THR A 47 -7.05 -7.64 2.41
C THR A 47 -5.54 -7.60 2.65
N VAL A 48 -5.06 -6.49 3.12
CA VAL A 48 -3.65 -6.30 3.47
C VAL A 48 -3.48 -5.75 4.87
#